data_03a86a01990824e0b138cc7762510b11
#
_entry.id   03a86a01990824e0b138cc7762510b11
#
_cell.length_a   1.000
_cell.length_b   1.000
_cell.length_c   1.000
_cell.angle_alpha   90.00
_cell.angle_beta   90.00
_cell.angle_gamma   90.00
#
_symmetry.space_group_name_H-M   'P 1'
#
loop_
_entity.id
_entity.type
_entity.pdbx_description
1 polymer ?
#
loop_
_entity_poly.entity_id
_entity_poly.type
_entity_poly.pdbx_seq_one_letter_code
_entity_poly.pdbx_strand_id
1 'polypeptide(L)'
;MIKIGSPPAERSVNLPYWTKGDTNAFFGLGINVLVNVIVLTSLCLFVVNIPKGDVFGAILPALGIAMLLGNFFYAWLGRRLALKEGRGDVTAMPYGPSVPHMFIVVFVIMLPIYLQTKDPVAAWQAGLAWAFIIGIIVMIGAFVGPTIRRYAPRAAMLGTLAGISIAFISMRPAAQMWDAAWIALPVFGLLLIGLLTDLKLPWNLPIGAVALLLGTAIGWIGGFMDAPAVGDAAKDIAVSLPTFHFDKLIDGLSDISPLLATAIPLGVYNFTEGMTNVESAASAGDSYNLRPILLADGLGAVVGAALGSPFPPAVYIGHPGWKAAGGRTGYSLATGAVIALLCFLGMFSLLNAVLPLPAIVPILLYIGLLIGAQAFQVSPKAHGAAVVAAIIPNIASWAAGLIDNTVTTAVGVASNLNPSVQLTVTDDDLEANSVLLHGLHVLGDGAVLAGLVLGTIVAFIIDKRFVHATIASAAGAVLAFVGLIHGEKVEWNASGQVALGYLFLAVVCAIWALTKPAPRVPDAEEIELERVHGVPPQRSRSDAAPAAVPEPVPTAVPAAVNGGRPGADEPSSAEPATAQPATAQPAAGKPAAATS
;
A
#
# COMPACT_ATOMS: atom_id res chain seq x y z
N MET A 1 50.70 23.80 -23.14
CA MET A 1 49.23 23.98 -23.35
C MET A 1 48.55 22.68 -23.15
N ILE A 2 47.96 22.44 -21.97
CA ILE A 2 47.20 21.25 -21.66
C ILE A 2 45.80 21.48 -22.23
N LYS A 3 45.39 20.64 -23.22
CA LYS A 3 44.03 20.61 -23.74
C LYS A 3 43.11 20.12 -22.62
N ILE A 4 42.35 21.02 -22.06
CA ILE A 4 41.21 20.70 -21.16
C ILE A 4 40.19 20.00 -22.05
N GLY A 5 40.03 18.69 -21.86
CA GLY A 5 39.01 17.90 -22.55
C GLY A 5 37.63 18.49 -22.25
N SER A 6 36.83 18.63 -23.29
CA SER A 6 35.43 19.05 -23.21
C SER A 6 34.69 18.15 -22.19
N PRO A 7 33.81 18.69 -21.36
CA PRO A 7 32.97 17.89 -20.49
C PRO A 7 32.17 16.88 -21.31
N PRO A 8 31.94 15.65 -20.80
CA PRO A 8 31.16 14.66 -21.53
C PRO A 8 29.81 15.25 -21.88
N ALA A 9 29.44 15.15 -23.16
CA ALA A 9 28.17 15.63 -23.68
C ALA A 9 27.04 15.06 -22.79
N GLU A 10 26.26 15.93 -22.18
CA GLU A 10 25.02 15.55 -21.49
C GLU A 10 24.21 14.71 -22.50
N ARG A 11 24.07 13.42 -22.25
CA ARG A 11 23.18 12.56 -23.04
C ARG A 11 21.78 13.13 -22.82
N SER A 12 21.23 13.82 -23.81
CA SER A 12 19.85 14.29 -23.79
C SER A 12 18.92 13.07 -23.74
N VAL A 13 18.45 12.75 -22.55
CA VAL A 13 17.46 11.68 -22.36
C VAL A 13 16.13 12.21 -22.89
N ASN A 14 15.57 11.53 -23.88
CA ASN A 14 14.22 11.86 -24.36
C ASN A 14 13.19 11.45 -23.30
N LEU A 15 12.57 12.43 -22.63
CA LEU A 15 11.56 12.24 -21.60
C LEU A 15 10.22 12.81 -22.09
N PRO A 16 9.44 12.06 -22.87
CA PRO A 16 8.12 12.52 -23.29
C PRO A 16 7.22 12.72 -22.06
N TYR A 17 6.28 13.65 -22.15
CA TYR A 17 5.29 13.87 -21.09
C TYR A 17 4.26 12.74 -21.00
N TRP A 18 4.07 12.00 -22.09
CA TRP A 18 3.14 10.87 -22.17
C TRP A 18 3.74 9.73 -23.00
N THR A 19 3.64 8.52 -22.49
CA THR A 19 4.02 7.29 -23.17
C THR A 19 2.81 6.36 -23.31
N LYS A 20 2.88 5.36 -24.18
CA LYS A 20 1.80 4.36 -24.30
C LYS A 20 1.55 3.62 -22.98
N GLY A 21 2.59 3.38 -22.20
CA GLY A 21 2.47 2.74 -20.88
C GLY A 21 1.78 3.61 -19.84
N ASP A 22 1.87 4.94 -19.96
CA ASP A 22 1.17 5.86 -19.05
C ASP A 22 -0.35 5.70 -19.14
N THR A 23 -0.89 5.29 -20.30
CA THR A 23 -2.33 5.03 -20.44
C THR A 23 -2.78 3.88 -19.54
N ASN A 24 -2.08 2.74 -19.54
CA ASN A 24 -2.41 1.61 -18.69
C ASN A 24 -2.21 1.94 -17.20
N ALA A 25 -1.11 2.60 -16.86
CA ALA A 25 -0.81 3.02 -15.50
C ALA A 25 -1.83 4.07 -15.00
N PHE A 26 -2.28 4.99 -15.86
CA PHE A 26 -3.32 5.97 -15.55
C PHE A 26 -4.66 5.29 -15.23
N PHE A 27 -5.13 4.35 -16.06
CA PHE A 27 -6.35 3.62 -15.75
C PHE A 27 -6.20 2.78 -14.47
N GLY A 28 -5.02 2.19 -14.23
CA GLY A 28 -4.76 1.46 -12.99
C GLY A 28 -4.81 2.36 -11.74
N LEU A 29 -3.94 3.35 -11.66
CA LEU A 29 -3.89 4.27 -10.50
C LEU A 29 -5.14 5.14 -10.42
N GLY A 30 -5.57 5.73 -11.53
CA GLY A 30 -6.70 6.65 -11.57
C GLY A 30 -7.99 6.01 -11.10
N ILE A 31 -8.28 4.78 -11.54
CA ILE A 31 -9.45 4.04 -11.07
C ILE A 31 -9.31 3.67 -9.60
N ASN A 32 -8.13 3.23 -9.15
CA ASN A 32 -7.89 2.95 -7.74
C ASN A 32 -8.19 4.19 -6.87
N VAL A 33 -7.63 5.34 -7.22
CA VAL A 33 -7.88 6.59 -6.50
C VAL A 33 -9.35 7.00 -6.58
N LEU A 34 -9.98 6.85 -7.75
CA LEU A 34 -11.41 7.10 -7.96
C LEU A 34 -12.27 6.32 -6.97
N VAL A 35 -12.01 5.00 -6.83
CA VAL A 35 -12.72 4.13 -5.87
C VAL A 35 -12.59 4.64 -4.45
N ASN A 36 -11.36 4.96 -4.04
CA ASN A 36 -11.12 5.43 -2.69
C ASN A 36 -11.84 6.76 -2.42
N VAL A 37 -11.90 7.66 -3.40
CA VAL A 37 -12.66 8.92 -3.27
C VAL A 37 -14.17 8.66 -3.25
N ILE A 38 -14.68 7.69 -3.99
CA ILE A 38 -16.09 7.26 -3.88
C ILE A 38 -16.39 6.72 -2.48
N VAL A 39 -15.53 5.84 -1.96
CA VAL A 39 -15.70 5.25 -0.62
C VAL A 39 -15.65 6.33 0.45
N LEU A 40 -14.65 7.21 0.45
CA LEU A 40 -14.57 8.28 1.46
C LEU A 40 -15.76 9.24 1.39
N THR A 41 -16.24 9.53 0.18
CA THR A 41 -17.46 10.34 -0.01
C THR A 41 -18.66 9.68 0.66
N SER A 42 -18.83 8.37 0.43
CA SER A 42 -19.90 7.58 1.06
C SER A 42 -19.78 7.53 2.59
N LEU A 43 -18.55 7.39 3.11
CA LEU A 43 -18.30 7.40 4.56
C LEU A 43 -18.66 8.76 5.17
N CYS A 44 -18.31 9.86 4.53
CA CYS A 44 -18.69 11.20 4.99
C CYS A 44 -20.21 11.38 5.03
N LEU A 45 -20.89 11.00 3.94
CA LEU A 45 -22.34 11.22 3.77
C LEU A 45 -23.21 10.32 4.64
N PHE A 46 -22.86 9.02 4.73
CA PHE A 46 -23.75 7.99 5.29
C PHE A 46 -23.31 7.45 6.66
N VAL A 47 -22.04 7.62 7.04
CA VAL A 47 -21.53 7.16 8.34
C VAL A 47 -21.44 8.32 9.33
N VAL A 48 -20.81 9.42 8.93
CA VAL A 48 -20.65 10.61 9.78
C VAL A 48 -21.81 11.61 9.59
N ASN A 49 -22.63 11.42 8.55
CA ASN A 49 -23.75 12.30 8.19
C ASN A 49 -23.34 13.76 7.93
N ILE A 50 -22.14 13.98 7.36
CA ILE A 50 -21.71 15.32 6.97
C ILE A 50 -22.64 15.85 5.87
N PRO A 51 -23.11 17.11 5.95
CA PRO A 51 -23.96 17.70 4.93
C PRO A 51 -23.34 17.62 3.54
N LYS A 52 -24.15 17.33 2.51
CA LYS A 52 -23.70 17.26 1.12
C LYS A 52 -22.92 18.50 0.70
N GLY A 53 -23.37 19.69 1.12
CA GLY A 53 -22.72 20.96 0.82
C GLY A 53 -21.27 21.01 1.31
N ASP A 54 -20.98 20.49 2.51
CA ASP A 54 -19.63 20.46 3.07
C ASP A 54 -18.77 19.39 2.38
N VAL A 55 -19.34 18.21 2.07
CA VAL A 55 -18.61 17.14 1.39
C VAL A 55 -18.19 17.58 -0.01
N PHE A 56 -19.14 18.06 -0.83
CA PHE A 56 -18.87 18.45 -2.22
C PHE A 56 -18.31 19.88 -2.34
N GLY A 57 -18.60 20.77 -1.38
CA GLY A 57 -18.16 22.15 -1.39
C GLY A 57 -16.80 22.41 -0.73
N ALA A 58 -16.39 21.58 0.21
CA ALA A 58 -15.14 21.78 0.95
C ALA A 58 -14.22 20.55 0.94
N ILE A 59 -14.69 19.39 1.42
CA ILE A 59 -13.83 18.20 1.63
C ILE A 59 -13.26 17.69 0.31
N LEU A 60 -14.08 17.46 -0.70
CA LEU A 60 -13.62 16.93 -1.99
C LEU A 60 -12.76 17.92 -2.76
N PRO A 61 -13.10 19.23 -2.87
CA PRO A 61 -12.20 20.21 -3.48
C PRO A 61 -10.83 20.31 -2.79
N ALA A 62 -10.80 20.25 -1.45
CA ALA A 62 -9.54 20.24 -0.69
C ALA A 62 -8.70 18.99 -0.98
N LEU A 63 -9.33 17.82 -1.03
CA LEU A 63 -8.66 16.59 -1.42
C LEU A 63 -8.16 16.67 -2.87
N GLY A 64 -8.99 17.18 -3.79
CA GLY A 64 -8.65 17.32 -5.20
C GLY A 64 -7.39 18.15 -5.43
N ILE A 65 -7.28 19.32 -4.77
CA ILE A 65 -6.08 20.15 -4.91
C ILE A 65 -4.84 19.51 -4.25
N ALA A 66 -4.99 18.85 -3.10
CA ALA A 66 -3.91 18.13 -2.47
C ALA A 66 -3.38 16.99 -3.38
N MET A 67 -4.31 16.27 -4.02
CA MET A 67 -3.98 15.22 -5.01
C MET A 67 -3.29 15.78 -6.25
N LEU A 68 -3.76 16.91 -6.78
CA LEU A 68 -3.15 17.56 -7.94
C LEU A 68 -1.70 17.97 -7.66
N LEU A 69 -1.48 18.68 -6.55
CA LEU A 69 -0.16 19.19 -6.17
C LEU A 69 0.82 18.04 -5.90
N GLY A 70 0.40 16.98 -5.19
CA GLY A 70 1.22 15.82 -4.89
C GLY A 70 1.59 15.03 -6.15
N ASN A 71 0.63 14.70 -7.02
CA ASN A 71 0.91 13.99 -8.27
C ASN A 71 1.79 14.81 -9.21
N PHE A 72 1.63 16.13 -9.24
CA PHE A 72 2.54 17.02 -9.99
C PHE A 72 3.97 16.96 -9.41
N PHE A 73 4.11 17.03 -8.09
CA PHE A 73 5.40 16.93 -7.41
C PHE A 73 6.08 15.59 -7.70
N TYR A 74 5.37 14.46 -7.62
CA TYR A 74 5.95 13.15 -7.87
C TYR A 74 6.30 12.92 -9.34
N ALA A 75 5.53 13.45 -10.27
CA ALA A 75 5.89 13.44 -11.68
C ALA A 75 7.16 14.26 -11.94
N TRP A 76 7.29 15.44 -11.32
CA TRP A 76 8.50 16.26 -11.39
C TRP A 76 9.70 15.54 -10.78
N LEU A 77 9.53 14.91 -9.60
CA LEU A 77 10.59 14.17 -8.92
C LEU A 77 11.07 12.97 -9.75
N GLY A 78 10.16 12.25 -10.41
CA GLY A 78 10.47 11.16 -11.34
C GLY A 78 11.27 11.65 -12.54
N ARG A 79 10.89 12.76 -13.16
CA ARG A 79 11.66 13.38 -14.25
C ARG A 79 13.04 13.82 -13.80
N ARG A 80 13.16 14.40 -12.61
CA ARG A 80 14.45 14.78 -12.02
C ARG A 80 15.36 13.57 -11.80
N LEU A 81 14.81 12.44 -11.32
CA LEU A 81 15.54 11.20 -11.15
C LEU A 81 16.01 10.64 -12.50
N ALA A 82 15.12 10.62 -13.51
CA ALA A 82 15.42 10.17 -14.87
C ALA A 82 16.58 10.98 -15.49
N LEU A 83 16.56 12.30 -15.36
CA LEU A 83 17.64 13.18 -15.85
C LEU A 83 18.95 12.92 -15.10
N LYS A 84 18.90 12.75 -13.78
CA LYS A 84 20.08 12.48 -12.95
C LYS A 84 20.74 11.15 -13.28
N GLU A 85 19.94 10.12 -13.57
CA GLU A 85 20.43 8.77 -13.88
C GLU A 85 20.66 8.53 -15.38
N GLY A 86 20.27 9.47 -16.23
CA GLY A 86 20.47 9.36 -17.67
C GLY A 86 19.65 8.25 -18.34
N ARG A 87 18.47 7.91 -17.80
CA ARG A 87 17.60 6.83 -18.30
C ARG A 87 16.13 7.28 -18.41
N GLY A 88 15.42 6.74 -19.41
CA GLY A 88 14.04 7.12 -19.72
C GLY A 88 12.95 6.21 -19.14
N ASP A 89 13.33 5.19 -18.36
CA ASP A 89 12.40 4.18 -17.82
C ASP A 89 11.95 4.44 -16.38
N VAL A 90 12.29 5.59 -15.80
CA VAL A 90 11.89 5.99 -14.46
C VAL A 90 10.38 6.24 -14.40
N THR A 91 9.75 5.67 -13.40
CA THR A 91 8.32 5.79 -13.13
C THR A 91 8.10 6.71 -11.94
N ALA A 92 7.18 7.67 -12.02
CA ALA A 92 6.83 8.54 -10.90
C ALA A 92 6.31 7.70 -9.72
N MET A 93 6.54 8.17 -8.49
CA MET A 93 5.86 7.58 -7.33
C MET A 93 4.36 7.81 -7.47
N PRO A 94 3.52 6.77 -7.28
CA PRO A 94 2.07 6.95 -7.24
C PRO A 94 1.66 7.72 -5.98
N TYR A 95 0.63 8.54 -6.08
CA TYR A 95 0.15 9.36 -4.97
C TYR A 95 -1.38 9.36 -4.91
N GLY A 96 -1.91 9.14 -3.70
CA GLY A 96 -3.34 8.99 -3.47
C GLY A 96 -3.76 9.23 -2.02
N PRO A 97 -5.07 9.17 -1.71
CA PRO A 97 -5.53 9.21 -0.33
C PRO A 97 -5.07 7.93 0.38
N SER A 98 -4.47 8.04 1.55
CA SER A 98 -4.06 6.85 2.32
C SER A 98 -5.28 6.07 2.78
N VAL A 99 -5.41 4.82 2.29
CA VAL A 99 -6.58 3.97 2.57
C VAL A 99 -6.71 3.66 4.06
N PRO A 100 -5.65 3.23 4.79
CA PRO A 100 -5.77 2.98 6.21
C PRO A 100 -6.21 4.23 6.99
N HIS A 101 -5.61 5.39 6.70
CA HIS A 101 -5.96 6.64 7.37
C HIS A 101 -7.40 7.09 7.08
N MET A 102 -7.89 6.83 5.87
CA MET A 102 -9.28 7.12 5.50
C MET A 102 -10.27 6.39 6.42
N PHE A 103 -10.05 5.11 6.68
CA PHE A 103 -10.92 4.34 7.58
C PHE A 103 -10.72 4.74 9.03
N ILE A 104 -9.49 4.94 9.46
CA ILE A 104 -9.18 5.30 10.85
C ILE A 104 -9.77 6.67 11.20
N VAL A 105 -9.56 7.69 10.36
CA VAL A 105 -10.12 9.02 10.66
C VAL A 105 -11.64 8.98 10.76
N VAL A 106 -12.31 8.19 9.94
CA VAL A 106 -13.77 8.08 9.99
C VAL A 106 -14.24 7.28 11.20
N PHE A 107 -13.72 6.07 11.40
CA PHE A 107 -14.28 5.15 12.41
C PHE A 107 -13.72 5.35 13.81
N VAL A 108 -12.48 5.84 13.95
CA VAL A 108 -11.84 6.02 15.26
C VAL A 108 -11.90 7.47 15.75
N ILE A 109 -11.99 8.45 14.84
CA ILE A 109 -12.01 9.88 15.22
C ILE A 109 -13.40 10.49 14.98
N MET A 110 -13.86 10.53 13.74
CA MET A 110 -15.06 11.30 13.38
C MET A 110 -16.34 10.65 13.88
N LEU A 111 -16.50 9.34 13.69
CA LEU A 111 -17.73 8.63 14.08
C LEU A 111 -17.99 8.65 15.61
N PRO A 112 -17.01 8.37 16.48
CA PRO A 112 -17.23 8.45 17.92
C PRO A 112 -17.66 9.87 18.38
N ILE A 113 -17.04 10.92 17.83
CA ILE A 113 -17.41 12.31 18.13
C ILE A 113 -18.84 12.60 17.63
N TYR A 114 -19.17 12.18 16.41
CA TYR A 114 -20.52 12.32 15.88
C TYR A 114 -21.56 11.58 16.76
N LEU A 115 -21.26 10.36 17.19
CA LEU A 115 -22.18 9.59 18.03
C LEU A 115 -22.41 10.23 19.40
N GLN A 116 -21.39 10.89 19.97
CA GLN A 116 -21.46 11.58 21.25
C GLN A 116 -22.14 12.95 21.14
N THR A 117 -21.75 13.75 20.14
CA THR A 117 -22.21 15.15 20.02
C THR A 117 -23.46 15.30 19.15
N LYS A 118 -23.75 14.33 18.29
CA LYS A 118 -24.73 14.42 17.19
C LYS A 118 -24.47 15.58 16.23
N ASP A 119 -23.25 16.15 16.25
CA ASP A 119 -22.82 17.23 15.38
C ASP A 119 -21.80 16.72 14.35
N PRO A 120 -22.17 16.61 13.07
CA PRO A 120 -21.24 16.17 12.01
C PRO A 120 -20.14 17.21 11.73
N VAL A 121 -20.36 18.50 12.07
CA VAL A 121 -19.36 19.54 11.88
C VAL A 121 -18.26 19.41 12.92
N ALA A 122 -18.59 19.15 14.18
CA ALA A 122 -17.63 18.86 15.24
C ALA A 122 -16.77 17.62 14.89
N ALA A 123 -17.40 16.57 14.36
CA ALA A 123 -16.69 15.39 13.88
C ALA A 123 -15.71 15.73 12.75
N TRP A 124 -16.13 16.54 11.78
CA TRP A 124 -15.27 17.00 10.68
C TRP A 124 -14.09 17.84 11.20
N GLN A 125 -14.31 18.80 12.11
CA GLN A 125 -13.28 19.62 12.76
C GLN A 125 -12.19 18.75 13.43
N ALA A 126 -12.60 17.75 14.19
CA ALA A 126 -11.68 16.80 14.81
C ALA A 126 -10.89 15.99 13.76
N GLY A 127 -11.53 15.57 12.67
CA GLY A 127 -10.84 14.92 11.53
C GLY A 127 -9.80 15.82 10.89
N LEU A 128 -10.06 17.12 10.73
CA LEU A 128 -9.08 18.11 10.22
C LEU A 128 -7.88 18.26 11.14
N ALA A 129 -8.13 18.41 12.44
CA ALA A 129 -7.07 18.53 13.45
C ALA A 129 -6.18 17.27 13.47
N TRP A 130 -6.79 16.10 13.42
CA TRP A 130 -6.09 14.84 13.38
C TRP A 130 -5.22 14.70 12.11
N ALA A 131 -5.74 15.01 10.92
CA ALA A 131 -4.99 14.98 9.67
C ALA A 131 -3.82 15.97 9.67
N PHE A 132 -4.01 17.15 10.26
CA PHE A 132 -2.96 18.15 10.43
C PHE A 132 -1.80 17.63 11.30
N ILE A 133 -2.13 17.03 12.45
CA ILE A 133 -1.14 16.44 13.37
C ILE A 133 -0.35 15.32 12.68
N ILE A 134 -1.04 14.42 11.97
CA ILE A 134 -0.41 13.37 11.17
C ILE A 134 0.60 13.97 10.19
N GLY A 135 0.22 15.02 9.47
CA GLY A 135 1.10 15.70 8.54
C GLY A 135 2.39 16.22 9.19
N ILE A 136 2.29 16.82 10.38
CA ILE A 136 3.46 17.27 11.16
C ILE A 136 4.35 16.09 11.57
N ILE A 137 3.76 14.98 12.05
CA ILE A 137 4.53 13.80 12.47
C ILE A 137 5.25 13.17 11.27
N VAL A 138 4.62 13.11 10.10
CA VAL A 138 5.23 12.59 8.86
C VAL A 138 6.40 13.48 8.43
N MET A 139 6.27 14.82 8.53
CA MET A 139 7.39 15.73 8.25
C MET A 139 8.56 15.53 9.23
N ILE A 140 8.29 15.27 10.51
CA ILE A 140 9.33 14.91 11.49
C ILE A 140 9.97 13.58 11.10
N GLY A 141 9.15 12.61 10.68
CA GLY A 141 9.58 11.30 10.17
C GLY A 141 10.55 11.38 8.99
N ALA A 142 10.53 12.47 8.20
CA ALA A 142 11.46 12.70 7.11
C ALA A 142 12.94 12.78 7.57
N PHE A 143 13.19 13.09 8.82
CA PHE A 143 14.54 13.18 9.39
C PHE A 143 14.97 11.87 10.05
N VAL A 144 14.06 11.10 10.62
CA VAL A 144 14.32 9.82 11.31
C VAL A 144 14.24 8.62 10.36
N GLY A 145 13.28 8.63 9.44
CA GLY A 145 13.00 7.55 8.49
C GLY A 145 14.20 7.07 7.67
N PRO A 146 15.05 7.94 7.11
CA PRO A 146 16.23 7.51 6.37
C PRO A 146 17.23 6.67 7.19
N THR A 147 17.32 6.94 8.51
CA THR A 147 18.15 6.17 9.42
C THR A 147 17.54 4.77 9.65
N ILE A 148 16.25 4.71 9.92
CA ILE A 148 15.53 3.43 10.08
C ILE A 148 15.67 2.58 8.81
N ARG A 149 15.40 3.14 7.63
CA ARG A 149 15.50 2.46 6.33
C ARG A 149 16.90 1.86 6.09
N ARG A 150 17.94 2.53 6.55
CA ARG A 150 19.34 2.07 6.39
C ARG A 150 19.63 0.77 7.15
N TYR A 151 19.00 0.57 8.30
CA TYR A 151 19.26 -0.55 9.19
C TYR A 151 18.20 -1.66 9.14
N ALA A 152 16.99 -1.36 8.69
CA ALA A 152 15.92 -2.34 8.57
C ALA A 152 16.15 -3.28 7.36
N PRO A 153 16.09 -4.62 7.54
CA PRO A 153 16.16 -5.57 6.44
C PRO A 153 15.01 -5.38 5.44
N ARG A 154 15.31 -5.57 4.14
CA ARG A 154 14.31 -5.44 3.08
C ARG A 154 13.10 -6.35 3.29
N ALA A 155 13.33 -7.61 3.71
CA ALA A 155 12.28 -8.56 3.99
C ALA A 155 11.29 -8.07 5.06
N ALA A 156 11.77 -7.35 6.08
CA ALA A 156 10.91 -6.75 7.10
C ALA A 156 10.05 -5.62 6.52
N MET A 157 10.66 -4.71 5.75
CA MET A 157 9.95 -3.59 5.14
C MET A 157 8.90 -4.05 4.12
N LEU A 158 9.28 -4.92 3.18
CA LEU A 158 8.37 -5.41 2.15
C LEU A 158 7.33 -6.38 2.72
N GLY A 159 7.67 -7.17 3.75
CA GLY A 159 6.74 -8.01 4.47
C GLY A 159 5.66 -7.20 5.19
N THR A 160 6.04 -6.10 5.84
CA THR A 160 5.09 -5.16 6.45
C THR A 160 4.16 -4.55 5.39
N LEU A 161 4.72 -4.15 4.24
CA LEU A 161 3.94 -3.63 3.12
C LEU A 161 2.97 -4.67 2.57
N ALA A 162 3.40 -5.93 2.44
CA ALA A 162 2.54 -7.04 2.04
C ALA A 162 1.41 -7.27 3.07
N GLY A 163 1.72 -7.16 4.36
CA GLY A 163 0.72 -7.25 5.43
C GLY A 163 -0.37 -6.18 5.32
N ILE A 164 0.03 -4.92 5.12
CA ILE A 164 -0.90 -3.80 4.86
C ILE A 164 -1.75 -4.10 3.62
N SER A 165 -1.10 -4.54 2.55
CA SER A 165 -1.76 -4.80 1.28
C SER A 165 -2.80 -5.92 1.38
N ILE A 166 -2.46 -7.03 2.05
CA ILE A 166 -3.39 -8.14 2.27
C ILE A 166 -4.54 -7.69 3.18
N ALA A 167 -4.22 -7.15 4.35
CA ALA A 167 -5.21 -6.86 5.39
C ALA A 167 -6.17 -5.73 4.99
N PHE A 168 -5.66 -4.60 4.49
CA PHE A 168 -6.46 -3.39 4.31
C PHE A 168 -6.83 -3.11 2.85
N ILE A 169 -6.02 -3.56 1.87
CA ILE A 169 -6.29 -3.28 0.46
C ILE A 169 -6.99 -4.46 -0.23
N SER A 170 -6.68 -5.72 0.17
CA SER A 170 -7.21 -6.90 -0.53
C SER A 170 -8.47 -7.48 0.11
N MET A 171 -8.50 -7.64 1.44
CA MET A 171 -9.55 -8.42 2.10
C MET A 171 -10.94 -7.82 1.96
N ARG A 172 -11.09 -6.50 2.15
CA ARG A 172 -12.38 -5.84 1.99
C ARG A 172 -12.88 -5.86 0.54
N PRO A 173 -12.09 -5.47 -0.48
CA PRO A 173 -12.45 -5.66 -1.88
C PRO A 173 -12.78 -7.11 -2.25
N ALA A 174 -12.01 -8.08 -1.75
CA ALA A 174 -12.32 -9.49 -1.96
C ALA A 174 -13.72 -9.83 -1.45
N ALA A 175 -14.07 -9.48 -0.20
CA ALA A 175 -15.41 -9.71 0.34
C ALA A 175 -16.48 -9.05 -0.53
N GLN A 176 -16.30 -7.79 -0.91
CA GLN A 176 -17.22 -7.05 -1.78
C GLN A 176 -17.36 -7.68 -3.18
N MET A 177 -16.30 -8.31 -3.70
CA MET A 177 -16.37 -9.06 -4.95
C MET A 177 -17.30 -10.27 -4.84
N TRP A 178 -17.25 -10.98 -3.72
CA TRP A 178 -18.07 -12.18 -3.52
C TRP A 178 -19.54 -11.85 -3.26
N ASP A 179 -19.87 -10.66 -2.76
CA ASP A 179 -21.26 -10.19 -2.63
C ASP A 179 -21.95 -10.05 -4.00
N ALA A 180 -21.20 -9.74 -5.06
CA ALA A 180 -21.68 -9.64 -6.42
C ALA A 180 -20.73 -10.35 -7.40
N ALA A 181 -20.41 -11.60 -7.13
CA ALA A 181 -19.41 -12.40 -7.84
C ALA A 181 -19.66 -12.50 -9.35
N TRP A 182 -20.93 -12.52 -9.77
CA TRP A 182 -21.32 -12.58 -11.18
C TRP A 182 -20.91 -11.34 -12.00
N ILE A 183 -20.68 -10.18 -11.35
CA ILE A 183 -20.09 -8.98 -11.97
C ILE A 183 -18.56 -9.01 -11.77
N ALA A 184 -18.11 -9.27 -10.55
CA ALA A 184 -16.73 -9.04 -10.17
C ALA A 184 -15.76 -10.11 -10.70
N LEU A 185 -16.14 -11.40 -10.74
CA LEU A 185 -15.26 -12.47 -11.20
C LEU A 185 -14.86 -12.36 -12.67
N PRO A 186 -15.77 -12.06 -13.63
CA PRO A 186 -15.38 -11.82 -15.03
C PRO A 186 -14.38 -10.66 -15.16
N VAL A 187 -14.59 -9.56 -14.41
CA VAL A 187 -13.67 -8.42 -14.36
C VAL A 187 -12.30 -8.83 -13.82
N PHE A 188 -12.28 -9.54 -12.69
CA PHE A 188 -11.06 -10.03 -12.07
C PHE A 188 -10.30 -11.01 -12.98
N GLY A 189 -11.00 -11.95 -13.61
CA GLY A 189 -10.42 -12.87 -14.57
C GLY A 189 -9.74 -12.16 -15.74
N LEU A 190 -10.39 -11.13 -16.30
CA LEU A 190 -9.82 -10.31 -17.37
C LEU A 190 -8.55 -9.56 -16.90
N LEU A 191 -8.56 -9.00 -15.68
CA LEU A 191 -7.39 -8.35 -15.09
C LEU A 191 -6.24 -9.33 -14.88
N LEU A 192 -6.51 -10.52 -14.34
CA LEU A 192 -5.49 -11.55 -14.14
C LEU A 192 -4.86 -11.98 -15.46
N ILE A 193 -5.69 -12.29 -16.48
CA ILE A 193 -5.21 -12.69 -17.79
C ILE A 193 -4.34 -11.60 -18.40
N GLY A 194 -4.83 -10.37 -18.42
CA GLY A 194 -4.16 -9.31 -19.15
C GLY A 194 -2.96 -8.69 -18.45
N LEU A 195 -2.84 -8.83 -17.14
CA LEU A 195 -1.77 -8.21 -16.36
C LEU A 195 -0.73 -9.22 -15.83
N LEU A 196 -1.08 -10.50 -15.67
CA LEU A 196 -0.15 -11.55 -15.28
C LEU A 196 0.39 -12.35 -16.47
N THR A 197 -0.20 -12.19 -17.67
CA THR A 197 0.29 -12.81 -18.90
C THR A 197 0.71 -11.73 -19.89
N ASP A 198 1.55 -12.06 -20.85
CA ASP A 198 1.95 -11.14 -21.92
C ASP A 198 0.88 -10.95 -23.00
N LEU A 199 -0.36 -11.44 -22.76
CA LEU A 199 -1.45 -11.35 -23.70
C LEU A 199 -1.98 -9.93 -23.77
N LYS A 200 -2.05 -9.38 -24.98
CA LYS A 200 -2.58 -8.04 -25.26
C LYS A 200 -3.98 -8.14 -25.83
N LEU A 201 -4.85 -7.26 -25.38
CA LEU A 201 -6.16 -7.11 -25.99
C LEU A 201 -6.05 -6.64 -27.44
N PRO A 202 -7.02 -6.98 -28.32
CA PRO A 202 -7.13 -6.42 -29.65
C PRO A 202 -7.01 -4.90 -29.62
N TRP A 203 -6.41 -4.31 -30.65
CA TRP A 203 -6.15 -2.86 -30.77
C TRP A 203 -5.34 -2.26 -29.63
N ASN A 204 -4.67 -3.07 -28.82
CA ASN A 204 -3.86 -2.61 -27.70
C ASN A 204 -4.66 -1.81 -26.64
N LEU A 205 -5.92 -2.18 -26.43
CA LEU A 205 -6.81 -1.52 -25.48
C LEU A 205 -6.29 -1.67 -24.02
N PRO A 206 -6.42 -0.62 -23.19
CA PRO A 206 -6.04 -0.69 -21.78
C PRO A 206 -6.92 -1.70 -21.03
N ILE A 207 -6.31 -2.73 -20.46
CA ILE A 207 -7.01 -3.83 -19.78
C ILE A 207 -7.90 -3.33 -18.64
N GLY A 208 -7.40 -2.41 -17.82
CA GLY A 208 -8.19 -1.84 -16.72
C GLY A 208 -9.45 -1.12 -17.18
N ALA A 209 -9.38 -0.38 -18.31
CA ALA A 209 -10.53 0.29 -18.87
C ALA A 209 -11.56 -0.71 -19.42
N VAL A 210 -11.11 -1.73 -20.16
CA VAL A 210 -11.99 -2.77 -20.70
C VAL A 210 -12.64 -3.58 -19.58
N ALA A 211 -11.90 -3.90 -18.53
CA ALA A 211 -12.40 -4.59 -17.36
C ALA A 211 -13.50 -3.76 -16.65
N LEU A 212 -13.27 -2.47 -16.45
CA LEU A 212 -14.27 -1.57 -15.88
C LEU A 212 -15.53 -1.48 -16.74
N LEU A 213 -15.38 -1.30 -18.07
CA LEU A 213 -16.51 -1.25 -19.00
C LEU A 213 -17.28 -2.56 -19.03
N LEU A 214 -16.58 -3.71 -19.00
CA LEU A 214 -17.21 -5.03 -18.93
C LEU A 214 -18.07 -5.16 -17.67
N GLY A 215 -17.49 -4.87 -16.49
CA GLY A 215 -18.22 -4.96 -15.23
C GLY A 215 -19.39 -3.98 -15.15
N THR A 216 -19.22 -2.77 -15.68
CA THR A 216 -20.30 -1.77 -15.76
C THR A 216 -21.42 -2.27 -16.67
N ALA A 217 -21.11 -2.78 -17.84
CA ALA A 217 -22.11 -3.34 -18.76
C ALA A 217 -22.86 -4.52 -18.12
N ILE A 218 -22.15 -5.46 -17.48
CA ILE A 218 -22.77 -6.58 -16.76
C ILE A 218 -23.70 -6.05 -15.65
N GLY A 219 -23.25 -5.08 -14.85
CA GLY A 219 -24.04 -4.52 -13.75
C GLY A 219 -25.33 -3.83 -14.22
N TRP A 220 -25.28 -3.08 -15.31
CA TRP A 220 -26.47 -2.44 -15.91
C TRP A 220 -27.42 -3.45 -16.54
N ILE A 221 -26.93 -4.39 -17.35
CA ILE A 221 -27.75 -5.41 -18.01
C ILE A 221 -28.39 -6.34 -16.96
N GLY A 222 -27.66 -6.66 -15.89
CA GLY A 222 -28.14 -7.52 -14.81
C GLY A 222 -29.08 -6.83 -13.80
N GLY A 223 -29.39 -5.54 -13.98
CA GLY A 223 -30.30 -4.82 -13.08
C GLY A 223 -29.69 -4.48 -11.70
N PHE A 224 -28.35 -4.51 -11.58
CA PHE A 224 -27.67 -4.14 -10.34
C PHE A 224 -27.69 -2.61 -10.11
N MET A 225 -27.78 -1.83 -11.18
CA MET A 225 -27.75 -0.37 -11.14
C MET A 225 -29.16 0.22 -11.28
N ASP A 226 -29.35 1.38 -10.65
CA ASP A 226 -30.64 2.10 -10.66
C ASP A 226 -30.55 3.35 -11.55
N ALA A 227 -31.30 3.36 -12.65
CA ALA A 227 -31.30 4.49 -13.60
C ALA A 227 -31.85 5.81 -13.01
N PRO A 228 -32.94 5.84 -12.21
CA PRO A 228 -33.37 7.02 -11.46
C PRO A 228 -32.29 7.66 -10.60
N ALA A 229 -31.47 6.87 -9.90
CA ALA A 229 -30.37 7.36 -9.05
C ALA A 229 -29.33 8.17 -9.85
N VAL A 230 -29.12 7.85 -11.14
CA VAL A 230 -28.23 8.63 -12.01
C VAL A 230 -28.78 10.04 -12.26
N GLY A 231 -30.10 10.14 -12.48
CA GLY A 231 -30.76 11.44 -12.67
C GLY A 231 -30.69 12.33 -11.41
N ASP A 232 -30.81 11.73 -10.23
CA ASP A 232 -30.69 12.47 -8.97
C ASP A 232 -29.24 12.86 -8.69
N ALA A 233 -28.29 11.97 -8.93
CA ALA A 233 -26.86 12.25 -8.78
C ALA A 233 -26.35 13.34 -9.76
N ALA A 234 -26.95 13.44 -10.94
CA ALA A 234 -26.60 14.50 -11.90
C ALA A 234 -26.98 15.91 -11.40
N LYS A 235 -27.93 16.05 -10.49
CA LYS A 235 -28.32 17.32 -9.88
C LYS A 235 -27.28 17.82 -8.85
N ASP A 236 -26.43 16.93 -8.33
CA ASP A 236 -25.36 17.25 -7.39
C ASP A 236 -24.12 17.86 -8.10
N ILE A 237 -24.08 17.88 -9.44
CA ILE A 237 -22.98 18.46 -10.22
C ILE A 237 -22.95 19.96 -10.02
N ALA A 238 -21.92 20.46 -9.34
CA ALA A 238 -21.69 21.88 -9.11
C ALA A 238 -20.18 22.16 -9.08
N VAL A 239 -19.80 23.35 -9.56
CA VAL A 239 -18.38 23.78 -9.49
C VAL A 239 -18.09 24.30 -8.10
N SER A 240 -17.17 23.60 -7.41
CA SER A 240 -16.68 24.01 -6.10
C SER A 240 -15.16 24.07 -6.12
N LEU A 241 -14.61 25.23 -5.74
CA LEU A 241 -13.16 25.44 -5.67
C LEU A 241 -12.68 25.31 -4.23
N PRO A 242 -11.44 24.85 -4.00
CA PRO A 242 -10.91 24.72 -2.65
C PRO A 242 -10.82 26.09 -1.98
N THR A 243 -11.31 26.16 -0.75
CA THR A 243 -11.25 27.35 0.12
C THR A 243 -10.57 27.00 1.44
N PHE A 244 -9.99 27.99 2.11
CA PHE A 244 -9.37 27.76 3.41
C PHE A 244 -10.45 27.65 4.51
N HIS A 245 -10.30 26.63 5.36
CA HIS A 245 -11.16 26.36 6.52
C HIS A 245 -10.35 26.41 7.82
N PHE A 246 -9.56 27.49 7.99
CA PHE A 246 -8.74 27.66 9.20
C PHE A 246 -9.54 27.74 10.47
N ASP A 247 -10.75 28.32 10.42
CA ASP A 247 -11.71 28.34 11.53
C ASP A 247 -12.02 26.93 12.02
N LYS A 248 -12.44 26.05 11.13
CA LYS A 248 -12.75 24.66 11.42
C LYS A 248 -11.54 23.89 11.96
N LEU A 249 -10.37 24.10 11.36
CA LEU A 249 -9.12 23.46 11.79
C LEU A 249 -8.73 23.94 13.20
N ILE A 250 -8.80 25.25 13.48
CA ILE A 250 -8.46 25.81 14.81
C ILE A 250 -9.44 25.31 15.87
N ASP A 251 -10.73 25.27 15.56
CA ASP A 251 -11.74 24.73 16.46
C ASP A 251 -11.43 23.26 16.81
N GLY A 252 -11.09 22.43 15.80
CA GLY A 252 -10.70 21.04 16.02
C GLY A 252 -9.40 20.87 16.81
N LEU A 253 -8.46 21.82 16.72
CA LEU A 253 -7.22 21.84 17.49
C LEU A 253 -7.41 22.31 18.94
N SER A 254 -8.55 22.92 19.28
CA SER A 254 -8.82 23.40 20.64
C SER A 254 -8.90 22.29 21.69
N ASP A 255 -9.28 21.06 21.29
CA ASP A 255 -9.27 19.86 22.13
C ASP A 255 -8.40 18.74 21.53
N ILE A 256 -7.10 19.02 21.48
CA ILE A 256 -6.10 18.17 20.82
C ILE A 256 -5.76 16.92 21.65
N SER A 257 -5.94 16.95 22.97
CA SER A 257 -5.42 15.89 23.87
C SER A 257 -5.93 14.48 23.52
N PRO A 258 -7.24 14.25 23.29
CA PRO A 258 -7.73 12.92 22.89
C PRO A 258 -7.19 12.48 21.51
N LEU A 259 -6.93 13.45 20.62
CA LEU A 259 -6.48 13.19 19.26
C LEU A 259 -5.01 12.74 19.20
N LEU A 260 -4.17 13.22 20.14
CA LEU A 260 -2.74 12.85 20.17
C LEU A 260 -2.53 11.36 20.43
N ALA A 261 -3.38 10.75 21.25
CA ALA A 261 -3.28 9.33 21.60
C ALA A 261 -3.36 8.42 20.35
N THR A 262 -4.15 8.81 19.36
CA THR A 262 -4.29 8.09 18.09
C THR A 262 -3.38 8.65 16.98
N ALA A 263 -3.17 9.97 16.94
CA ALA A 263 -2.41 10.62 15.89
C ALA A 263 -0.91 10.28 15.95
N ILE A 264 -0.32 10.11 17.13
CA ILE A 264 1.11 9.79 17.25
C ILE A 264 1.44 8.39 16.69
N PRO A 265 0.79 7.29 17.12
CA PRO A 265 1.04 5.98 16.52
C PRO A 265 0.79 5.95 15.02
N LEU A 266 -0.29 6.60 14.58
CA LEU A 266 -0.68 6.60 13.18
C LEU A 266 0.16 7.52 12.29
N GLY A 267 0.72 8.57 12.84
CA GLY A 267 1.73 9.38 12.14
C GLY A 267 3.04 8.62 11.96
N VAL A 268 3.45 7.84 12.97
CA VAL A 268 4.60 6.92 12.86
C VAL A 268 4.30 5.82 11.85
N TYR A 269 3.11 5.27 11.84
CA TYR A 269 2.62 4.36 10.82
C TYR A 269 2.78 4.96 9.40
N ASN A 270 2.28 6.19 9.17
CA ASN A 270 2.28 6.84 7.87
C ASN A 270 3.70 7.03 7.32
N PHE A 271 4.65 7.55 8.11
CA PHE A 271 6.01 7.68 7.60
C PHE A 271 6.69 6.32 7.39
N THR A 272 6.35 5.29 8.17
CA THR A 272 6.85 3.93 7.98
C THR A 272 6.29 3.33 6.68
N GLU A 273 4.99 3.51 6.40
CA GLU A 273 4.36 3.14 5.13
C GLU A 273 5.05 3.84 3.94
N GLY A 274 5.26 5.16 4.03
CA GLY A 274 5.99 5.92 3.01
C GLY A 274 7.42 5.39 2.80
N MET A 275 8.11 5.01 3.86
CA MET A 275 9.44 4.39 3.79
C MET A 275 9.41 3.05 3.05
N THR A 276 8.42 2.19 3.35
CA THR A 276 8.28 0.88 2.68
C THR A 276 7.88 1.02 1.21
N ASN A 277 7.06 2.02 0.86
CA ASN A 277 6.71 2.35 -0.53
C ASN A 277 7.94 2.82 -1.33
N VAL A 278 8.82 3.61 -0.73
CA VAL A 278 10.09 4.03 -1.35
C VAL A 278 11.03 2.84 -1.54
N GLU A 279 11.06 1.89 -0.61
CA GLU A 279 11.84 0.66 -0.77
C GLU A 279 11.27 -0.24 -1.87
N SER A 280 9.95 -0.34 -1.98
CA SER A 280 9.27 -1.04 -3.08
C SER A 280 9.63 -0.44 -4.44
N ALA A 281 9.69 0.89 -4.56
CA ALA A 281 10.13 1.56 -5.78
C ALA A 281 11.63 1.31 -6.07
N ALA A 282 12.48 1.35 -5.05
CA ALA A 282 13.91 1.06 -5.19
C ALA A 282 14.13 -0.39 -5.65
N SER A 283 13.36 -1.34 -5.14
CA SER A 283 13.36 -2.74 -5.56
C SER A 283 12.92 -2.93 -7.02
N ALA A 284 12.11 -2.01 -7.54
CA ALA A 284 11.74 -1.95 -8.96
C ALA A 284 12.76 -1.16 -9.82
N GLY A 285 13.88 -0.72 -9.24
CA GLY A 285 14.96 -0.01 -9.92
C GLY A 285 14.85 1.52 -9.91
N ASP A 286 13.90 2.12 -9.18
CA ASP A 286 13.74 3.58 -9.09
C ASP A 286 14.08 4.07 -7.66
N SER A 287 15.36 4.42 -7.44
CA SER A 287 15.88 4.78 -6.11
C SER A 287 15.60 6.24 -5.75
N TYR A 288 14.45 6.48 -5.15
CA TYR A 288 14.05 7.81 -4.67
C TYR A 288 14.67 8.14 -3.31
N ASN A 289 14.93 9.44 -3.10
CA ASN A 289 15.30 9.94 -1.78
C ASN A 289 14.06 10.03 -0.89
N LEU A 290 14.11 9.42 0.30
CA LEU A 290 12.98 9.34 1.23
C LEU A 290 12.56 10.71 1.79
N ARG A 291 13.52 11.61 2.11
CA ARG A 291 13.23 12.91 2.75
C ARG A 291 12.23 13.78 1.97
N PRO A 292 12.45 14.11 0.70
CA PRO A 292 11.51 14.94 -0.05
C PRO A 292 10.13 14.27 -0.20
N ILE A 293 10.06 12.95 -0.19
CA ILE A 293 8.80 12.22 -0.25
C ILE A 293 8.00 12.43 1.03
N LEU A 294 8.58 12.12 2.19
CA LEU A 294 7.88 12.30 3.47
C LEU A 294 7.55 13.77 3.77
N LEU A 295 8.41 14.71 3.35
CA LEU A 295 8.08 16.14 3.46
C LEU A 295 6.91 16.54 2.57
N ALA A 296 6.81 15.99 1.35
CA ALA A 296 5.70 16.26 0.45
C ALA A 296 4.39 15.64 0.96
N ASP A 297 4.44 14.41 1.47
CA ASP A 297 3.28 13.72 2.05
C ASP A 297 2.75 14.47 3.28
N GLY A 298 3.66 14.84 4.22
CA GLY A 298 3.27 15.60 5.40
C GLY A 298 2.73 16.99 5.06
N LEU A 299 3.36 17.68 4.10
CA LEU A 299 2.87 18.99 3.64
C LEU A 299 1.50 18.84 2.93
N GLY A 300 1.31 17.79 2.15
CA GLY A 300 0.03 17.50 1.50
C GLY A 300 -1.10 17.29 2.52
N ALA A 301 -0.81 16.60 3.63
CA ALA A 301 -1.76 16.41 4.73
C ALA A 301 -2.08 17.72 5.45
N VAL A 302 -1.06 18.52 5.78
CA VAL A 302 -1.23 19.85 6.42
C VAL A 302 -2.04 20.80 5.55
N VAL A 303 -1.70 20.91 4.27
CA VAL A 303 -2.41 21.79 3.31
C VAL A 303 -3.82 21.26 3.07
N GLY A 304 -3.99 19.94 2.91
CA GLY A 304 -5.32 19.31 2.79
C GLY A 304 -6.22 19.64 3.98
N ALA A 305 -5.71 19.49 5.20
CA ALA A 305 -6.45 19.83 6.42
C ALA A 305 -6.83 21.32 6.50
N ALA A 306 -5.90 22.22 6.16
CA ALA A 306 -6.16 23.66 6.15
C ALA A 306 -7.20 24.07 5.10
N LEU A 307 -7.34 23.29 4.02
CA LEU A 307 -8.36 23.49 2.97
C LEU A 307 -9.66 22.73 3.25
N GLY A 308 -9.75 21.91 4.30
CA GLY A 308 -10.98 21.23 4.71
C GLY A 308 -11.02 19.71 4.49
N SER A 309 -9.93 19.07 4.04
CA SER A 309 -9.89 17.62 3.88
C SER A 309 -9.36 16.92 5.14
N PRO A 310 -10.14 16.05 5.80
CA PRO A 310 -9.66 15.24 6.92
C PRO A 310 -8.89 13.99 6.47
N PHE A 311 -8.62 13.84 5.16
CA PHE A 311 -8.00 12.65 4.55
C PHE A 311 -6.57 12.95 4.13
N PRO A 312 -5.55 12.52 4.91
CA PRO A 312 -4.16 12.73 4.53
C PRO A 312 -3.82 11.96 3.25
N PRO A 313 -3.34 12.64 2.21
CA PRO A 313 -2.78 11.95 1.05
C PRO A 313 -1.35 11.52 1.35
N ALA A 314 -0.89 10.46 0.70
CA ALA A 314 0.46 9.93 0.85
C ALA A 314 0.97 9.30 -0.45
N VAL A 315 2.28 9.05 -0.50
CA VAL A 315 2.85 8.18 -1.53
C VAL A 315 2.13 6.84 -1.51
N TYR A 316 1.66 6.43 -2.68
CA TYR A 316 0.76 5.31 -2.81
C TYR A 316 1.51 4.01 -3.11
N ILE A 317 0.88 2.92 -2.75
CA ILE A 317 1.39 1.57 -2.96
C ILE A 317 1.26 1.17 -4.45
N GLY A 318 2.12 0.27 -4.95
CA GLY A 318 1.98 -0.33 -6.28
C GLY A 318 2.93 0.20 -7.35
N HIS A 319 3.96 1.00 -7.01
CA HIS A 319 4.94 1.51 -7.96
C HIS A 319 5.49 0.44 -8.93
N PRO A 320 5.89 -0.78 -8.49
CA PRO A 320 6.39 -1.81 -9.40
C PRO A 320 5.36 -2.24 -10.45
N GLY A 321 4.09 -2.32 -10.06
CA GLY A 321 3.01 -2.65 -10.98
C GLY A 321 2.83 -1.60 -12.06
N TRP A 322 2.86 -0.31 -11.70
CA TRP A 322 2.76 0.78 -12.68
C TRP A 322 3.98 0.85 -13.59
N LYS A 323 5.16 0.55 -13.04
CA LYS A 323 6.38 0.44 -13.84
C LYS A 323 6.31 -0.72 -14.82
N ALA A 324 5.87 -1.89 -14.38
CA ALA A 324 5.67 -3.07 -15.23
C ALA A 324 4.62 -2.81 -16.34
N ALA A 325 3.57 -2.04 -16.05
CA ALA A 325 2.59 -1.58 -17.04
C ALA A 325 3.18 -0.58 -18.06
N GLY A 326 4.43 -0.15 -17.90
CA GLY A 326 5.14 0.79 -18.75
C GLY A 326 4.90 2.26 -18.40
N GLY A 327 4.26 2.55 -17.27
CA GLY A 327 4.05 3.91 -16.77
C GLY A 327 5.36 4.63 -16.53
N ARG A 328 5.39 5.94 -16.79
CA ARG A 328 6.55 6.82 -16.57
C ARG A 328 6.17 7.96 -15.62
N THR A 329 5.96 9.14 -16.10
CA THR A 329 5.59 10.29 -15.27
C THR A 329 4.24 10.88 -15.65
N GLY A 330 3.76 10.60 -16.86
CA GLY A 330 2.51 11.14 -17.40
C GLY A 330 1.29 10.63 -16.66
N TYR A 331 1.26 9.35 -16.30
CA TYR A 331 0.13 8.75 -15.60
C TYR A 331 -0.18 9.42 -14.26
N SER A 332 0.86 9.80 -13.52
CA SER A 332 0.70 10.52 -12.23
C SER A 332 0.08 11.90 -12.45
N LEU A 333 0.62 12.69 -13.41
CA LEU A 333 0.05 13.99 -13.77
C LEU A 333 -1.43 13.89 -14.15
N ALA A 334 -1.76 12.94 -15.04
CA ALA A 334 -3.14 12.76 -15.51
C ALA A 334 -4.07 12.32 -14.36
N THR A 335 -3.62 11.44 -13.48
CA THR A 335 -4.40 11.01 -12.31
C THR A 335 -4.72 12.19 -11.41
N GLY A 336 -3.70 12.99 -11.05
CA GLY A 336 -3.92 14.19 -10.23
C GLY A 336 -4.87 15.19 -10.87
N ALA A 337 -4.70 15.47 -12.17
CA ALA A 337 -5.54 16.42 -12.91
C ALA A 337 -7.00 15.94 -13.03
N VAL A 338 -7.21 14.68 -13.41
CA VAL A 338 -8.57 14.13 -13.59
C VAL A 338 -9.30 14.03 -12.25
N ILE A 339 -8.65 13.52 -11.21
CA ILE A 339 -9.29 13.41 -9.88
C ILE A 339 -9.62 14.80 -9.33
N ALA A 340 -8.71 15.78 -9.45
CA ALA A 340 -8.99 17.15 -9.03
C ALA A 340 -10.19 17.75 -9.79
N LEU A 341 -10.23 17.56 -11.10
CA LEU A 341 -11.35 18.02 -11.92
C LEU A 341 -12.68 17.39 -11.47
N LEU A 342 -12.70 16.08 -11.24
CA LEU A 342 -13.88 15.37 -10.77
C LEU A 342 -14.33 15.85 -9.38
N CYS A 343 -13.35 16.14 -8.47
CA CYS A 343 -13.64 16.73 -7.16
C CYS A 343 -14.25 18.13 -7.31
N PHE A 344 -13.66 18.98 -8.16
CA PHE A 344 -14.12 20.37 -8.33
C PHE A 344 -15.49 20.46 -9.01
N LEU A 345 -15.84 19.48 -9.84
CA LEU A 345 -17.13 19.41 -10.51
C LEU A 345 -18.21 18.67 -9.71
N GLY A 346 -17.89 18.14 -8.52
CA GLY A 346 -18.83 17.34 -7.73
C GLY A 346 -19.28 16.04 -8.40
N MET A 347 -18.50 15.51 -9.37
CA MET A 347 -18.91 14.39 -10.21
C MET A 347 -18.87 13.03 -9.50
N PHE A 348 -18.40 12.95 -8.25
CA PHE A 348 -18.33 11.68 -7.54
C PHE A 348 -19.70 11.07 -7.19
N SER A 349 -20.73 11.90 -6.99
CA SER A 349 -22.11 11.42 -6.86
C SER A 349 -22.56 10.69 -8.12
N LEU A 350 -22.37 11.30 -9.28
CA LEU A 350 -22.73 10.72 -10.57
C LEU A 350 -21.92 9.44 -10.89
N LEU A 351 -20.61 9.45 -10.64
CA LEU A 351 -19.76 8.29 -10.88
C LEU A 351 -20.18 7.09 -10.03
N ASN A 352 -20.54 7.32 -8.77
CA ASN A 352 -21.05 6.28 -7.88
C ASN A 352 -22.40 5.70 -8.38
N ALA A 353 -23.23 6.52 -9.00
CA ALA A 353 -24.50 6.07 -9.56
C ALA A 353 -24.35 5.32 -10.91
N VAL A 354 -23.25 5.54 -11.66
CA VAL A 354 -23.02 4.92 -12.98
C VAL A 354 -22.14 3.67 -12.91
N LEU A 355 -21.13 3.66 -12.05
CA LEU A 355 -20.12 2.60 -11.96
C LEU A 355 -20.44 1.64 -10.82
N PRO A 356 -20.78 0.38 -11.08
CA PRO A 356 -21.02 -0.59 -10.00
C PRO A 356 -19.72 -0.88 -9.25
N LEU A 357 -19.78 -0.82 -7.92
CA LEU A 357 -18.63 -1.12 -7.06
C LEU A 357 -17.98 -2.48 -7.38
N PRO A 358 -18.76 -3.57 -7.65
CA PRO A 358 -18.18 -4.86 -8.04
C PRO A 358 -17.36 -4.86 -9.34
N ALA A 359 -17.52 -3.85 -10.20
CA ALA A 359 -16.69 -3.70 -11.40
C ALA A 359 -15.32 -3.07 -11.11
N ILE A 360 -15.18 -2.44 -9.96
CA ILE A 360 -14.02 -1.62 -9.62
C ILE A 360 -13.10 -2.35 -8.61
N VAL A 361 -13.67 -2.98 -7.57
CA VAL A 361 -12.92 -3.61 -6.49
C VAL A 361 -11.96 -4.74 -6.91
N PRO A 362 -12.16 -5.46 -8.05
CA PRO A 362 -11.18 -6.45 -8.52
C PRO A 362 -9.79 -5.87 -8.79
N ILE A 363 -9.70 -4.58 -9.14
CA ILE A 363 -8.42 -3.89 -9.37
C ILE A 363 -7.62 -3.78 -8.06
N LEU A 364 -8.31 -3.48 -6.95
CA LEU A 364 -7.67 -3.39 -5.63
C LEU A 364 -7.12 -4.75 -5.18
N LEU A 365 -7.90 -5.81 -5.34
CA LEU A 365 -7.45 -7.17 -5.03
C LEU A 365 -6.23 -7.55 -5.88
N TYR A 366 -6.24 -7.24 -7.18
CA TYR A 366 -5.10 -7.49 -8.07
C TYR A 366 -3.83 -6.76 -7.57
N ILE A 367 -3.93 -5.48 -7.22
CA ILE A 367 -2.80 -4.71 -6.67
C ILE A 367 -2.27 -5.37 -5.40
N GLY A 368 -3.16 -5.82 -4.52
CA GLY A 368 -2.78 -6.53 -3.31
C GLY A 368 -1.98 -7.81 -3.57
N LEU A 369 -2.39 -8.58 -4.58
CA LEU A 369 -1.66 -9.78 -5.01
C LEU A 369 -0.24 -9.45 -5.49
N LEU A 370 -0.08 -8.39 -6.29
CA LEU A 370 1.24 -7.97 -6.79
C LEU A 370 2.18 -7.58 -5.67
N ILE A 371 1.70 -6.81 -4.70
CA ILE A 371 2.51 -6.33 -3.57
C ILE A 371 2.89 -7.48 -2.66
N GLY A 372 1.92 -8.38 -2.38
CA GLY A 372 2.18 -9.60 -1.62
C GLY A 372 3.26 -10.46 -2.29
N ALA A 373 3.15 -10.68 -3.61
CA ALA A 373 4.13 -11.42 -4.39
C ALA A 373 5.52 -10.75 -4.38
N GLN A 374 5.59 -9.42 -4.52
CA GLN A 374 6.84 -8.66 -4.53
C GLN A 374 7.65 -8.90 -3.24
N ALA A 375 7.00 -8.96 -2.07
CA ALA A 375 7.68 -9.14 -0.80
C ALA A 375 8.52 -10.43 -0.77
N PHE A 376 8.03 -11.49 -1.41
CA PHE A 376 8.76 -12.76 -1.52
C PHE A 376 9.75 -12.79 -2.70
N GLN A 377 9.40 -12.17 -3.82
CA GLN A 377 10.23 -12.20 -5.03
C GLN A 377 11.52 -11.39 -4.91
N VAL A 378 11.48 -10.27 -4.15
CA VAL A 378 12.62 -9.33 -4.03
C VAL A 378 13.35 -9.45 -2.69
N SER A 379 12.89 -10.30 -1.80
CA SER A 379 13.60 -10.65 -0.56
C SER A 379 14.41 -11.94 -0.75
N PRO A 380 15.53 -12.11 -0.03
CA PRO A 380 16.25 -13.37 -0.01
C PRO A 380 15.32 -14.53 0.33
N LYS A 381 15.42 -15.64 -0.38
CA LYS A 381 14.54 -16.83 -0.15
C LYS A 381 14.58 -17.32 1.30
N ALA A 382 15.75 -17.26 1.93
CA ALA A 382 15.91 -17.60 3.34
C ALA A 382 15.12 -16.70 4.28
N HIS A 383 14.82 -15.45 3.89
CA HIS A 383 14.07 -14.49 4.68
C HIS A 383 12.55 -14.64 4.57
N GLY A 384 12.04 -15.70 3.90
CA GLY A 384 10.60 -15.94 3.79
C GLY A 384 9.86 -15.92 5.14
N ALA A 385 10.46 -16.52 6.18
CA ALA A 385 9.89 -16.47 7.54
C ALA A 385 9.86 -15.04 8.12
N ALA A 386 10.83 -14.19 7.79
CA ALA A 386 10.84 -12.79 8.22
C ALA A 386 9.72 -11.98 7.53
N VAL A 387 9.45 -12.24 6.24
CA VAL A 387 8.32 -11.66 5.50
C VAL A 387 7.01 -12.05 6.17
N VAL A 388 6.80 -13.33 6.47
CA VAL A 388 5.57 -13.81 7.14
C VAL A 388 5.42 -13.17 8.53
N ALA A 389 6.49 -13.13 9.34
CA ALA A 389 6.46 -12.50 10.66
C ALA A 389 6.05 -11.01 10.59
N ALA A 390 6.47 -10.30 9.54
CA ALA A 390 6.10 -8.91 9.32
C ALA A 390 4.64 -8.72 8.85
N ILE A 391 4.02 -9.73 8.22
CA ILE A 391 2.61 -9.72 7.77
C ILE A 391 1.65 -9.87 8.95
N ILE A 392 1.96 -10.73 9.91
CA ILE A 392 1.04 -11.19 10.97
C ILE A 392 0.39 -10.05 11.76
N PRO A 393 1.11 -9.02 12.26
CA PRO A 393 0.49 -7.93 13.02
C PRO A 393 -0.59 -7.17 12.23
N ASN A 394 -0.41 -6.99 10.93
CA ASN A 394 -1.39 -6.31 10.08
C ASN A 394 -2.68 -7.13 9.92
N ILE A 395 -2.57 -8.48 9.84
CA ILE A 395 -3.75 -9.36 9.83
C ILE A 395 -4.47 -9.30 11.16
N ALA A 396 -3.74 -9.30 12.29
CA ALA A 396 -4.33 -9.19 13.63
C ALA A 396 -5.09 -7.87 13.79
N SER A 397 -4.51 -6.75 13.36
CA SER A 397 -5.15 -5.43 13.40
C SER A 397 -6.45 -5.39 12.56
N TRP A 398 -6.44 -5.98 11.37
CA TRP A 398 -7.64 -6.09 10.54
C TRP A 398 -8.72 -6.94 11.19
N ALA A 399 -8.37 -8.10 11.76
CA ALA A 399 -9.31 -9.00 12.42
C ALA A 399 -9.92 -8.35 13.67
N ALA A 400 -9.10 -7.71 14.53
CA ALA A 400 -9.55 -6.96 15.69
C ALA A 400 -10.57 -5.88 15.29
N GLY A 401 -10.23 -5.05 14.28
CA GLY A 401 -11.14 -4.01 13.82
C GLY A 401 -12.47 -4.53 13.27
N LEU A 402 -12.52 -5.71 12.64
CA LEU A 402 -13.78 -6.35 12.23
C LEU A 402 -14.63 -6.76 13.43
N ILE A 403 -14.01 -7.34 14.45
CA ILE A 403 -14.71 -7.78 15.67
C ILE A 403 -15.24 -6.55 16.40
N ASP A 404 -14.42 -5.53 16.60
CA ASP A 404 -14.82 -4.27 17.26
C ASP A 404 -16.03 -3.62 16.58
N ASN A 405 -15.97 -3.49 15.25
CA ASN A 405 -17.08 -2.92 14.48
C ASN A 405 -18.35 -3.77 14.60
N THR A 406 -18.22 -5.10 14.63
CA THR A 406 -19.34 -6.02 14.76
C THR A 406 -19.97 -5.89 16.15
N VAL A 407 -19.15 -5.91 17.22
CA VAL A 407 -19.60 -5.76 18.60
C VAL A 407 -20.27 -4.39 18.79
N THR A 408 -19.62 -3.32 18.37
CA THR A 408 -20.16 -1.95 18.45
C THR A 408 -21.51 -1.83 17.73
N THR A 409 -21.62 -2.41 16.54
CA THR A 409 -22.88 -2.39 15.78
C THR A 409 -23.97 -3.19 16.49
N ALA A 410 -23.65 -4.39 16.97
CA ALA A 410 -24.61 -5.24 17.67
C ALA A 410 -25.13 -4.58 18.97
N VAL A 411 -24.22 -4.02 19.76
CA VAL A 411 -24.56 -3.27 20.99
C VAL A 411 -25.41 -2.04 20.65
N GLY A 412 -25.05 -1.30 19.60
CA GLY A 412 -25.81 -0.13 19.15
C GLY A 412 -27.24 -0.48 18.70
N VAL A 413 -27.42 -1.55 17.94
CA VAL A 413 -28.75 -2.04 17.53
C VAL A 413 -29.56 -2.50 18.73
N ALA A 414 -28.98 -3.25 19.66
CA ALA A 414 -29.66 -3.72 20.86
C ALA A 414 -30.12 -2.56 21.77
N SER A 415 -29.28 -1.54 21.94
CA SER A 415 -29.62 -0.32 22.73
C SER A 415 -30.73 0.47 22.07
N ASN A 416 -30.79 0.53 20.72
CA ASN A 416 -31.88 1.20 20.00
C ASN A 416 -33.21 0.43 20.13
N LEU A 417 -33.18 -0.91 20.21
CA LEU A 417 -34.36 -1.74 20.36
C LEU A 417 -34.93 -1.68 21.79
N ASN A 418 -34.07 -1.60 22.80
CA ASN A 418 -34.43 -1.48 24.18
C ASN A 418 -33.46 -0.61 24.97
N PRO A 419 -33.73 0.69 25.11
CA PRO A 419 -32.84 1.64 25.83
C PRO A 419 -32.59 1.29 27.31
N SER A 420 -33.39 0.41 27.89
CA SER A 420 -33.23 -0.03 29.28
C SER A 420 -32.23 -1.18 29.44
N VAL A 421 -31.77 -1.77 28.33
CA VAL A 421 -30.80 -2.87 28.34
C VAL A 421 -29.42 -2.29 27.99
N GLN A 422 -28.52 -2.28 28.96
CA GLN A 422 -27.10 -2.03 28.72
C GLN A 422 -26.43 -3.38 28.42
N LEU A 423 -26.18 -3.64 27.13
CA LEU A 423 -25.38 -4.78 26.70
C LEU A 423 -23.92 -4.40 26.82
N THR A 424 -23.16 -5.16 27.58
CA THR A 424 -21.69 -5.09 27.62
C THR A 424 -21.18 -6.44 27.16
N VAL A 425 -20.34 -6.44 26.12
CA VAL A 425 -19.60 -7.63 25.67
C VAL A 425 -18.19 -7.50 26.21
N THR A 426 -17.75 -8.48 26.98
CA THR A 426 -16.42 -8.50 27.58
C THR A 426 -15.48 -9.39 26.77
N ASP A 427 -14.17 -9.25 26.97
CA ASP A 427 -13.17 -10.14 26.35
C ASP A 427 -13.39 -11.59 26.79
N ASP A 428 -13.79 -11.83 28.04
CA ASP A 428 -14.09 -13.18 28.55
C ASP A 428 -15.28 -13.82 27.82
N ASP A 429 -16.32 -13.04 27.48
CA ASP A 429 -17.46 -13.53 26.69
C ASP A 429 -17.03 -13.98 25.29
N LEU A 430 -16.09 -13.24 24.69
CA LEU A 430 -15.55 -13.51 23.38
C LEU A 430 -14.59 -14.71 23.41
N GLU A 431 -13.72 -14.79 24.42
CA GLU A 431 -12.77 -15.89 24.60
C GLU A 431 -13.50 -17.22 24.85
N ALA A 432 -14.59 -17.23 25.60
CA ALA A 432 -15.44 -18.40 25.77
C ALA A 432 -15.98 -18.96 24.44
N ASN A 433 -16.05 -18.12 23.40
CA ASN A 433 -16.42 -18.47 22.03
C ASN A 433 -15.20 -18.58 21.08
N SER A 434 -13.99 -18.75 21.62
CA SER A 434 -12.73 -18.89 20.86
C SER A 434 -12.33 -17.62 20.07
N VAL A 435 -12.80 -16.45 20.47
CA VAL A 435 -12.42 -15.17 19.89
C VAL A 435 -11.42 -14.48 20.81
N LEU A 436 -10.13 -14.59 20.49
CA LEU A 436 -9.02 -14.05 21.30
C LEU A 436 -8.80 -12.55 20.99
N LEU A 437 -9.81 -11.71 21.26
CA LEU A 437 -9.80 -10.31 20.88
C LEU A 437 -8.67 -9.53 21.55
N HIS A 438 -8.45 -9.73 22.85
CA HIS A 438 -7.33 -9.10 23.55
C HIS A 438 -5.97 -9.41 22.90
N GLY A 439 -5.71 -10.68 22.55
CA GLY A 439 -4.48 -11.08 21.86
C GLY A 439 -4.35 -10.45 20.46
N LEU A 440 -5.48 -10.31 19.73
CA LEU A 440 -5.49 -9.64 18.43
C LEU A 440 -5.18 -8.15 18.55
N HIS A 441 -5.72 -7.45 19.56
CA HIS A 441 -5.37 -6.06 19.84
C HIS A 441 -3.90 -5.90 20.19
N VAL A 442 -3.41 -6.64 21.18
CA VAL A 442 -2.00 -6.58 21.59
C VAL A 442 -1.06 -6.83 20.40
N LEU A 443 -1.38 -7.80 19.54
CA LEU A 443 -0.58 -8.09 18.35
C LEU A 443 -0.75 -7.04 17.25
N GLY A 444 -1.95 -6.49 17.09
CA GLY A 444 -2.36 -5.61 16.01
C GLY A 444 -2.14 -4.12 16.28
N ASP A 445 -1.99 -3.71 17.54
CA ASP A 445 -1.75 -2.31 17.87
C ASP A 445 -0.36 -1.87 17.40
N GLY A 446 -0.33 -0.78 16.62
CA GLY A 446 0.89 -0.34 15.95
C GLY A 446 1.41 -1.33 14.90
N ALA A 447 0.52 -2.11 14.25
CA ALA A 447 0.80 -3.25 13.37
C ALA A 447 1.95 -3.05 12.40
N VAL A 448 2.04 -1.89 11.75
CA VAL A 448 3.07 -1.61 10.75
C VAL A 448 4.46 -1.56 11.38
N LEU A 449 4.58 -0.87 12.48
CA LEU A 449 5.84 -0.79 13.20
C LEU A 449 6.16 -2.11 13.92
N ALA A 450 5.16 -2.79 14.48
CA ALA A 450 5.30 -4.12 15.06
C ALA A 450 5.76 -5.15 14.02
N GLY A 451 5.17 -5.14 12.82
CA GLY A 451 5.59 -5.99 11.70
C GLY A 451 7.02 -5.71 11.27
N LEU A 452 7.41 -4.42 11.18
CA LEU A 452 8.79 -4.04 10.87
C LEU A 452 9.78 -4.56 11.92
N VAL A 453 9.45 -4.44 13.21
CA VAL A 453 10.31 -4.91 14.33
C VAL A 453 10.41 -6.43 14.30
N LEU A 454 9.29 -7.16 14.25
CA LEU A 454 9.28 -8.62 14.24
C LEU A 454 10.01 -9.18 13.01
N GLY A 455 9.70 -8.65 11.82
CA GLY A 455 10.38 -9.06 10.59
C GLY A 455 11.90 -8.78 10.65
N THR A 456 12.31 -7.66 11.25
CA THR A 456 13.72 -7.30 11.44
C THR A 456 14.43 -8.29 12.39
N ILE A 457 13.81 -8.62 13.51
CA ILE A 457 14.36 -9.59 14.47
C ILE A 457 14.55 -10.95 13.79
N VAL A 458 13.51 -11.45 13.11
CA VAL A 458 13.55 -12.76 12.44
C VAL A 458 14.60 -12.76 11.33
N ALA A 459 14.70 -11.72 10.50
CA ALA A 459 15.72 -11.63 9.45
C ALA A 459 17.15 -11.68 10.04
N PHE A 460 17.42 -10.93 11.10
CA PHE A 460 18.74 -10.97 11.75
C PHE A 460 19.06 -12.31 12.43
N ILE A 461 18.06 -13.01 12.97
CA ILE A 461 18.23 -14.36 13.51
C ILE A 461 18.59 -15.34 12.38
N ILE A 462 17.91 -15.29 11.25
CA ILE A 462 18.19 -16.12 10.06
C ILE A 462 19.64 -15.91 9.59
N ASP A 463 20.08 -14.66 9.55
CA ASP A 463 21.44 -14.29 9.14
C ASP A 463 22.50 -14.58 10.20
N LYS A 464 22.12 -15.11 11.38
CA LYS A 464 22.99 -15.31 12.54
C LYS A 464 23.65 -14.02 13.03
N ARG A 465 23.02 -12.87 12.76
CA ARG A 465 23.47 -11.54 13.19
C ARG A 465 22.87 -11.21 14.57
N PHE A 466 23.15 -12.03 15.57
CA PHE A 466 22.48 -11.99 16.88
C PHE A 466 22.67 -10.67 17.63
N VAL A 467 23.79 -9.98 17.46
CA VAL A 467 23.95 -8.62 18.04
C VAL A 467 22.90 -7.66 17.50
N HIS A 468 22.63 -7.69 16.19
CA HIS A 468 21.60 -6.84 15.57
C HIS A 468 20.19 -7.28 16.00
N ALA A 469 19.94 -8.60 16.14
CA ALA A 469 18.69 -9.11 16.67
C ALA A 469 18.46 -8.67 18.12
N THR A 470 19.50 -8.65 18.96
CA THR A 470 19.45 -8.11 20.33
C THR A 470 19.05 -6.64 20.34
N ILE A 471 19.69 -5.82 19.49
CA ILE A 471 19.37 -4.39 19.39
C ILE A 471 17.94 -4.18 18.90
N ALA A 472 17.50 -4.93 17.89
CA ALA A 472 16.14 -4.84 17.36
C ALA A 472 15.08 -5.26 18.42
N SER A 473 15.37 -6.33 19.20
CA SER A 473 14.48 -6.75 20.29
C SER A 473 14.44 -5.72 21.42
N ALA A 474 15.59 -5.13 21.78
CA ALA A 474 15.62 -4.06 22.78
C ALA A 474 14.86 -2.80 22.31
N ALA A 475 14.97 -2.45 21.02
CA ALA A 475 14.17 -1.38 20.43
C ALA A 475 12.68 -1.70 20.48
N GLY A 476 12.29 -2.95 20.15
CA GLY A 476 10.91 -3.43 20.28
C GLY A 476 10.39 -3.31 21.72
N ALA A 477 11.21 -3.65 22.71
CA ALA A 477 10.85 -3.47 24.12
C ALA A 477 10.55 -2.01 24.48
N VAL A 478 11.38 -1.07 24.03
CA VAL A 478 11.16 0.36 24.25
C VAL A 478 9.88 0.84 23.56
N LEU A 479 9.66 0.44 22.31
CA LEU A 479 8.47 0.82 21.54
C LEU A 479 7.18 0.27 22.17
N ALA A 480 7.19 -0.97 22.67
CA ALA A 480 6.07 -1.57 23.39
C ALA A 480 5.84 -0.89 24.75
N PHE A 481 6.92 -0.55 25.47
CA PHE A 481 6.82 0.12 26.76
C PHE A 481 6.17 1.50 26.67
N VAL A 482 6.43 2.23 25.57
CA VAL A 482 5.81 3.55 25.33
C VAL A 482 4.50 3.47 24.53
N GLY A 483 4.02 2.28 24.18
CA GLY A 483 2.74 2.07 23.48
C GLY A 483 2.73 2.44 22.00
N LEU A 484 3.88 2.54 21.34
CA LEU A 484 3.96 2.72 19.88
C LEU A 484 3.70 1.42 19.11
N ILE A 485 3.90 0.26 19.77
CA ILE A 485 3.51 -1.07 19.30
C ILE A 485 2.90 -1.82 20.48
N HIS A 486 1.93 -2.69 20.20
CA HIS A 486 1.29 -3.57 21.18
C HIS A 486 0.56 -2.85 22.32
N GLY A 487 0.21 -1.58 22.15
CA GLY A 487 -0.51 -0.78 23.15
C GLY A 487 -1.56 0.11 22.51
N GLU A 488 -2.70 0.25 23.16
CA GLU A 488 -3.81 1.08 22.68
C GLU A 488 -3.48 2.58 22.67
N LYS A 489 -2.57 3.01 23.53
CA LYS A 489 -2.22 4.43 23.74
C LYS A 489 -0.73 4.62 23.91
N VAL A 490 -0.26 5.83 23.57
CA VAL A 490 1.11 6.24 23.85
C VAL A 490 1.19 6.73 25.29
N GLU A 491 1.70 5.87 26.18
CA GLU A 491 1.89 6.18 27.60
C GLU A 491 3.03 5.34 28.19
N TRP A 492 3.51 5.73 29.37
CA TRP A 492 4.52 4.95 30.07
C TRP A 492 3.92 3.61 30.56
N ASN A 493 4.63 2.52 30.27
CA ASN A 493 4.23 1.16 30.61
C ASN A 493 2.91 0.72 29.95
N ALA A 494 2.63 1.23 28.75
CA ALA A 494 1.42 0.91 27.98
C ALA A 494 1.28 -0.61 27.74
N SER A 495 2.39 -1.30 27.41
CA SER A 495 2.40 -2.75 27.22
C SER A 495 3.62 -3.38 27.89
N GLY A 496 3.72 -3.23 29.22
CA GLY A 496 4.87 -3.64 30.01
C GLY A 496 5.18 -5.13 29.94
N GLN A 497 4.17 -6.00 29.88
CA GLN A 497 4.36 -7.45 29.73
C GLN A 497 4.99 -7.82 28.38
N VAL A 498 4.54 -7.19 27.29
CA VAL A 498 5.12 -7.41 25.96
C VAL A 498 6.52 -6.82 25.89
N ALA A 499 6.75 -5.63 26.47
CA ALA A 499 8.08 -5.05 26.59
C ALA A 499 9.05 -5.97 27.31
N LEU A 500 8.61 -6.61 28.41
CA LEU A 500 9.39 -7.62 29.14
C LEU A 500 9.67 -8.85 28.26
N GLY A 501 8.70 -9.30 27.47
CA GLY A 501 8.87 -10.38 26.50
C GLY A 501 9.96 -10.08 25.47
N TYR A 502 9.97 -8.86 24.91
CA TYR A 502 11.03 -8.41 24.00
C TYR A 502 12.40 -8.30 24.69
N LEU A 503 12.44 -7.91 25.97
CA LEU A 503 13.70 -7.90 26.74
C LEU A 503 14.22 -9.32 26.94
N PHE A 504 13.38 -10.29 27.25
CA PHE A 504 13.80 -11.69 27.34
C PHE A 504 14.30 -12.20 25.98
N LEU A 505 13.63 -11.86 24.91
CA LEU A 505 14.10 -12.20 23.56
C LEU A 505 15.46 -11.55 23.26
N ALA A 506 15.67 -10.30 23.67
CA ALA A 506 16.97 -9.64 23.55
C ALA A 506 18.06 -10.38 24.33
N VAL A 507 17.77 -10.84 25.56
CA VAL A 507 18.71 -11.66 26.37
C VAL A 507 19.03 -12.98 25.66
N VAL A 508 18.02 -13.68 25.13
CA VAL A 508 18.26 -14.92 24.37
C VAL A 508 19.17 -14.66 23.17
N CYS A 509 18.88 -13.62 22.39
CA CYS A 509 19.73 -13.24 21.25
C CYS A 509 21.14 -12.84 21.69
N ALA A 510 21.31 -12.14 22.83
CA ALA A 510 22.62 -11.77 23.38
C ALA A 510 23.43 -12.99 23.79
N ILE A 511 22.82 -14.00 24.42
CA ILE A 511 23.49 -15.27 24.79
C ILE A 511 24.01 -15.95 23.50
N TRP A 512 23.22 -16.04 22.46
CA TRP A 512 23.68 -16.61 21.18
C TRP A 512 24.74 -15.74 20.50
N ALA A 513 24.72 -14.42 20.66
CA ALA A 513 25.81 -13.55 20.19
C ALA A 513 27.17 -13.85 20.85
N LEU A 514 27.18 -14.30 22.10
CA LEU A 514 28.42 -14.68 22.82
C LEU A 514 29.09 -15.91 22.18
N THR A 515 28.32 -16.79 21.52
CA THR A 515 28.88 -17.97 20.81
C THR A 515 29.62 -17.58 19.53
N LYS A 516 29.52 -16.30 19.10
CA LYS A 516 30.18 -15.76 17.90
C LYS A 516 29.97 -16.64 16.65
N PRO A 517 28.72 -17.03 16.31
CA PRO A 517 28.50 -17.85 15.13
C PRO A 517 28.93 -17.10 13.89
N ALA A 518 29.47 -17.81 12.91
CA ALA A 518 29.74 -17.21 11.60
C ALA A 518 28.42 -16.70 10.98
N PRO A 519 28.37 -15.46 10.52
CA PRO A 519 27.21 -14.95 9.79
C PRO A 519 26.87 -15.86 8.61
N ARG A 520 25.60 -15.93 8.26
CA ARG A 520 25.14 -16.63 7.05
C ARG A 520 25.80 -15.97 5.83
N VAL A 521 26.36 -16.79 4.96
CA VAL A 521 26.88 -16.32 3.66
C VAL A 521 25.70 -16.33 2.68
N PRO A 522 25.37 -15.19 2.04
CA PRO A 522 24.36 -15.14 1.00
C PRO A 522 24.74 -16.07 -0.18
N ASP A 523 23.77 -16.71 -0.81
CA ASP A 523 24.01 -17.49 -2.01
C ASP A 523 24.19 -16.57 -3.25
N ALA A 524 24.57 -17.17 -4.38
CA ALA A 524 24.85 -16.39 -5.60
C ALA A 524 23.59 -15.67 -6.13
N GLU A 525 22.42 -16.26 -5.95
CA GLU A 525 21.14 -15.67 -6.35
C GLU A 525 20.79 -14.45 -5.47
N GLU A 526 21.04 -14.55 -4.17
CA GLU A 526 20.84 -13.45 -3.24
C GLU A 526 21.80 -12.28 -3.50
N ILE A 527 23.07 -12.57 -3.81
CA ILE A 527 24.06 -11.55 -4.18
C ILE A 527 23.63 -10.82 -5.44
N GLU A 528 23.14 -11.54 -6.44
CA GLU A 528 22.64 -10.94 -7.68
C GLU A 528 21.36 -10.13 -7.42
N LEU A 529 20.45 -10.63 -6.58
CA LEU A 529 19.24 -9.92 -6.16
C LEU A 529 19.58 -8.61 -5.46
N GLU A 530 20.60 -8.62 -4.57
CA GLU A 530 21.10 -7.40 -3.93
C GLU A 530 21.77 -6.46 -4.94
N ARG A 531 22.47 -6.98 -5.94
CA ARG A 531 23.10 -6.19 -6.99
C ARG A 531 22.07 -5.50 -7.87
N VAL A 532 21.01 -6.20 -8.23
CA VAL A 532 19.94 -5.69 -9.13
C VAL A 532 19.01 -4.72 -8.39
N HIS A 533 18.64 -5.05 -7.17
CA HIS A 533 17.63 -4.32 -6.38
C HIS A 533 18.24 -3.58 -5.18
N GLY A 534 19.54 -3.72 -4.93
CA GLY A 534 20.22 -3.08 -3.81
C GLY A 534 20.22 -1.56 -3.94
N VAL A 535 19.90 -0.86 -2.85
CA VAL A 535 20.15 0.58 -2.76
C VAL A 535 21.67 0.76 -2.70
N PRO A 536 22.31 1.42 -3.68
CA PRO A 536 23.74 1.65 -3.58
C PRO A 536 24.03 2.39 -2.27
N PRO A 537 25.06 1.98 -1.50
CA PRO A 537 25.41 2.67 -0.26
C PRO A 537 25.61 4.14 -0.60
N GLN A 538 24.91 5.03 0.09
CA GLN A 538 25.16 6.46 -0.04
C GLN A 538 26.61 6.68 0.40
N ARG A 539 27.51 6.87 -0.56
CA ARG A 539 28.93 7.15 -0.28
C ARG A 539 28.95 8.40 0.60
N SER A 540 29.47 8.22 1.82
CA SER A 540 29.83 9.37 2.62
C SER A 540 30.88 10.17 1.83
N ARG A 541 30.84 11.49 1.91
CA ARG A 541 31.80 12.35 1.22
C ARG A 541 33.26 12.11 1.63
N SER A 542 33.51 11.26 2.63
CA SER A 542 34.84 10.93 3.15
C SER A 542 35.56 9.76 2.45
N ASP A 543 34.87 8.97 1.60
CA ASP A 543 35.43 7.76 0.99
C ASP A 543 35.77 7.94 -0.49
N ALA A 544 36.13 9.16 -0.93
CA ALA A 544 36.63 9.40 -2.27
C ALA A 544 38.11 8.92 -2.36
N ALA A 545 38.31 7.60 -2.46
CA ALA A 545 39.54 7.07 -3.01
C ALA A 545 39.57 7.30 -4.54
N PRO A 546 40.72 7.61 -5.15
CA PRO A 546 40.79 7.93 -6.56
C PRO A 546 40.35 6.74 -7.42
N ALA A 547 39.51 7.03 -8.42
CA ALA A 547 38.99 6.07 -9.37
C ALA A 547 40.14 5.29 -10.06
N ALA A 548 40.16 3.97 -9.87
CA ALA A 548 40.95 3.08 -10.67
C ALA A 548 40.46 3.13 -12.13
N VAL A 549 41.40 3.33 -13.03
CA VAL A 549 41.19 3.34 -14.49
C VAL A 549 40.71 1.95 -14.91
N PRO A 550 39.60 1.80 -15.64
CA PRO A 550 39.18 0.50 -16.15
C PRO A 550 40.12 0.05 -17.26
N GLU A 551 40.58 -1.20 -17.15
CA GLU A 551 41.33 -1.87 -18.24
C GLU A 551 40.48 -2.00 -19.52
N PRO A 552 41.07 -1.88 -20.72
CA PRO A 552 40.35 -1.95 -21.98
C PRO A 552 39.87 -3.38 -22.25
N VAL A 553 38.58 -3.53 -22.52
CA VAL A 553 37.95 -4.77 -23.00
C VAL A 553 38.49 -5.10 -24.41
N PRO A 554 38.94 -6.35 -24.70
CA PRO A 554 39.40 -6.73 -26.02
C PRO A 554 38.23 -6.70 -27.02
N THR A 555 38.40 -5.94 -28.10
CA THR A 555 37.50 -5.91 -29.25
C THR A 555 37.55 -7.23 -30.00
N ALA A 556 36.44 -7.95 -30.07
CA ALA A 556 36.25 -9.09 -30.95
C ALA A 556 36.14 -8.62 -32.43
N VAL A 557 36.99 -9.17 -33.29
CA VAL A 557 36.99 -8.96 -34.73
C VAL A 557 35.80 -9.71 -35.36
N PRO A 558 35.06 -9.15 -36.32
CA PRO A 558 33.97 -9.88 -36.99
C PRO A 558 34.57 -10.80 -38.08
N ALA A 559 34.19 -12.09 -38.04
CA ALA A 559 34.51 -13.05 -39.10
C ALA A 559 33.61 -12.84 -40.33
N ALA A 560 34.25 -12.90 -41.48
CA ALA A 560 33.68 -12.67 -42.81
C ALA A 560 32.71 -13.77 -43.24
N VAL A 561 31.69 -13.32 -43.95
CA VAL A 561 30.72 -14.11 -44.73
C VAL A 561 31.42 -14.78 -45.90
N ASN A 562 31.21 -16.08 -46.09
CA ASN A 562 31.36 -16.71 -47.39
C ASN A 562 30.22 -17.74 -47.61
N GLY A 563 29.59 -17.57 -48.77
CA GLY A 563 28.44 -18.36 -49.19
C GLY A 563 28.82 -19.70 -49.85
N GLY A 564 27.83 -20.56 -49.96
CA GLY A 564 27.87 -21.79 -50.78
C GLY A 564 26.74 -22.74 -50.44
N ARG A 565 25.72 -22.80 -51.28
CA ARG A 565 24.74 -23.91 -51.43
C ARG A 565 25.28 -24.87 -52.51
N PRO A 566 24.69 -26.08 -52.82
CA PRO A 566 23.71 -26.92 -52.16
C PRO A 566 24.09 -28.45 -52.20
N GLY A 567 23.31 -29.30 -51.58
CA GLY A 567 23.35 -30.75 -51.82
C GLY A 567 22.38 -31.53 -50.95
N ALA A 568 21.41 -32.17 -51.61
CA ALA A 568 20.38 -33.02 -51.07
C ALA A 568 20.92 -34.34 -50.51
N ASP A 569 20.22 -34.95 -49.56
CA ASP A 569 19.72 -36.32 -49.57
C ASP A 569 19.00 -36.69 -48.26
N GLU A 570 17.76 -37.16 -48.41
CA GLU A 570 16.95 -37.97 -47.46
C GLU A 570 17.29 -39.46 -47.68
N PRO A 571 16.67 -40.47 -46.99
CA PRO A 571 16.06 -40.56 -45.64
C PRO A 571 16.49 -41.86 -44.89
N SER A 572 16.16 -42.05 -43.61
CA SER A 572 15.88 -43.36 -43.06
C SER A 572 15.16 -43.31 -41.72
N SER A 573 13.95 -43.75 -41.76
CA SER A 573 13.03 -44.45 -40.86
C SER A 573 13.58 -45.09 -39.60
N ALA A 574 12.88 -44.88 -38.44
CA ALA A 574 12.42 -45.91 -37.52
C ALA A 574 11.40 -45.37 -36.50
N GLU A 575 10.22 -45.93 -36.55
CA GLU A 575 9.08 -45.80 -35.64
C GLU A 575 9.15 -46.91 -34.57
N PRO A 576 8.14 -47.10 -33.69
CA PRO A 576 8.09 -46.66 -32.26
C PRO A 576 7.94 -47.83 -31.28
N ALA A 577 7.98 -47.54 -30.00
CA ALA A 577 7.56 -48.49 -28.98
C ALA A 577 6.52 -47.85 -28.05
N THR A 578 5.32 -48.34 -28.16
CA THR A 578 4.14 -48.17 -27.31
C THR A 578 4.30 -48.81 -25.93
N ALA A 579 3.87 -48.12 -24.88
CA ALA A 579 3.45 -48.74 -23.64
C ALA A 579 2.19 -48.05 -23.10
N GLN A 580 1.12 -48.82 -22.99
CA GLN A 580 -0.21 -48.46 -22.47
C GLN A 580 -0.26 -48.47 -20.93
N PRO A 581 -1.27 -47.80 -20.33
CA PRO A 581 -1.35 -47.57 -18.90
C PRO A 581 -2.15 -48.70 -18.19
N ALA A 582 -1.82 -48.92 -16.92
CA ALA A 582 -2.55 -49.80 -16.02
C ALA A 582 -3.68 -49.03 -15.33
N THR A 583 -4.89 -49.56 -15.51
CA THR A 583 -6.13 -49.22 -14.81
C THR A 583 -6.15 -49.81 -13.41
N ALA A 584 -6.55 -49.02 -12.40
CA ALA A 584 -7.07 -49.57 -11.13
C ALA A 584 -8.39 -48.85 -10.80
N GLN A 585 -9.44 -49.66 -10.68
CA GLN A 585 -10.81 -49.30 -10.32
C GLN A 585 -11.01 -49.17 -8.79
N PRO A 586 -12.06 -48.46 -8.33
CA PRO A 586 -12.26 -48.11 -6.94
C PRO A 586 -13.12 -49.16 -6.19
N ALA A 587 -12.86 -49.30 -4.89
CA ALA A 587 -13.70 -50.05 -3.96
C ALA A 587 -14.76 -49.12 -3.35
N ALA A 588 -16.00 -49.50 -3.52
CA ALA A 588 -17.18 -48.92 -2.89
C ALA A 588 -17.33 -49.41 -1.44
N GLY A 589 -17.64 -48.50 -0.54
CA GLY A 589 -18.15 -48.79 0.80
C GLY A 589 -19.31 -47.85 1.11
N LYS A 590 -20.50 -48.47 1.28
CA LYS A 590 -21.78 -47.80 1.55
C LYS A 590 -21.99 -47.48 3.05
N PRO A 591 -22.99 -46.69 3.42
CA PRO A 591 -23.08 -45.91 4.65
C PRO A 591 -23.84 -46.63 5.77
N ALA A 592 -23.62 -46.19 7.00
CA ALA A 592 -24.51 -46.48 8.12
C ALA A 592 -25.16 -45.18 8.61
N ALA A 593 -26.49 -45.22 8.61
CA ALA A 593 -27.38 -44.26 9.26
C ALA A 593 -27.52 -44.64 10.75
N ALA A 594 -27.77 -43.63 11.59
CA ALA A 594 -28.88 -43.55 12.54
C ALA A 594 -28.58 -42.61 13.72
N THR A 595 -29.43 -41.61 13.81
CA THR A 595 -30.31 -41.28 14.97
C THR A 595 -29.66 -40.98 16.32
N SER A 596 -29.69 -39.78 16.75
CA SER A 596 -30.69 -39.18 17.68
C SER A 596 -30.36 -37.67 17.91
#